data_1f470072ad3083aa7d99bfeb2b0e95d6
#
_entry.id   1f470072ad3083aa7d99bfeb2b0e95d6
#
_cell.length_a   1.000
_cell.length_b   1.000
_cell.length_c   1.000
_cell.angle_alpha   90.00
_cell.angle_beta   90.00
_cell.angle_gamma   90.00
#
_symmetry.space_group_name_H-M   'P 1'
#
loop_
_entity.id
_entity.type
_entity.pdbx_description
1 polymer ?
#
loop_
_entity_poly.entity_id
_entity_poly.type
_entity_poly.pdbx_seq_one_letter_code
_entity_poly.pdbx_strand_id
1 'polypeptide(L)'
;MSMPELNKSLAPAGLNRNALSLKVGEKAVYPGLGPCRLGSIEQRVVNERTVMFYHLIVLDDDRAGELFIPVEKAEAIGVRSMMETSEIPRLLAHLKKTVKSAGTWKQRALENLKLFNSGSPFDLADIVASLTDLRCARSLTQGESRTLEKARRMLVCEISEVTGEERAAADEHIGQALAQRKDREELDEPAVLGS
;
A
#
# COMPACT_ATOMS: atom_id res chain seq x y z
N MET A 1 30.53 32.29 -34.58
CA MET A 1 30.90 32.08 -33.15
C MET A 1 29.84 31.23 -32.51
N SER A 2 30.09 29.93 -32.44
CA SER A 2 29.17 28.93 -31.91
C SER A 2 29.39 28.81 -30.41
N MET A 3 28.31 28.87 -29.63
CA MET A 3 28.34 28.51 -28.20
C MET A 3 28.17 27.00 -28.05
N PRO A 4 28.98 26.33 -27.24
CA PRO A 4 28.83 24.90 -26.98
C PRO A 4 27.73 24.61 -26.01
N GLU A 5 26.89 23.62 -26.34
CA GLU A 5 25.95 22.98 -25.46
C GLU A 5 26.66 22.30 -24.26
N LEU A 6 26.33 22.72 -23.03
CA LEU A 6 26.71 22.02 -21.84
C LEU A 6 25.46 21.34 -21.24
N ASN A 7 25.03 20.24 -21.83
CA ASN A 7 24.13 19.31 -21.18
C ASN A 7 24.92 18.04 -20.83
N LYS A 8 25.75 18.14 -19.80
CA LYS A 8 26.33 16.96 -19.14
C LYS A 8 25.44 16.57 -17.97
N SER A 9 24.61 15.57 -18.23
CA SER A 9 24.00 14.71 -17.21
C SER A 9 25.07 14.28 -16.19
N LEU A 10 25.11 14.95 -15.04
CA LEU A 10 25.86 14.48 -13.87
C LEU A 10 25.02 13.37 -13.21
N ALA A 11 25.26 12.13 -13.59
CA ALA A 11 24.88 11.00 -12.76
C ALA A 11 25.77 10.99 -11.52
N PRO A 12 25.22 11.02 -10.30
CA PRO A 12 26.04 10.91 -9.09
C PRO A 12 26.67 9.52 -9.01
N ALA A 13 28.00 9.48 -9.00
CA ALA A 13 28.79 8.27 -8.75
C ALA A 13 28.52 7.81 -7.31
N GLY A 14 27.98 6.59 -7.13
CA GLY A 14 27.84 5.94 -5.82
C GLY A 14 26.46 5.34 -5.51
N LEU A 15 25.54 5.27 -6.46
CA LEU A 15 24.27 4.59 -6.26
C LEU A 15 24.48 3.06 -6.29
N ASN A 16 24.18 2.42 -5.17
CA ASN A 16 24.02 0.97 -5.06
C ASN A 16 23.09 0.50 -6.16
N ARG A 17 23.52 -0.44 -7.02
CA ARG A 17 22.78 -0.84 -8.24
C ARG A 17 21.40 -1.48 -7.98
N ASN A 18 21.01 -1.62 -6.72
CA ASN A 18 19.69 -2.09 -6.28
C ASN A 18 18.85 -1.02 -5.59
N ALA A 19 19.29 0.24 -5.52
CA ALA A 19 18.50 1.28 -4.88
C ALA A 19 17.28 1.64 -5.74
N LEU A 20 16.13 1.80 -5.11
CA LEU A 20 14.89 2.29 -5.72
C LEU A 20 15.17 3.62 -6.44
N SER A 21 15.20 3.61 -7.76
CA SER A 21 15.44 4.80 -8.59
C SER A 21 14.13 5.24 -9.24
N LEU A 22 13.48 6.22 -8.61
CA LEU A 22 12.24 6.80 -9.13
C LEU A 22 12.55 8.00 -10.04
N LYS A 23 11.77 8.15 -11.10
CA LYS A 23 11.78 9.32 -11.99
C LYS A 23 10.60 10.24 -11.65
N VAL A 24 10.77 11.54 -11.89
CA VAL A 24 9.68 12.51 -11.72
C VAL A 24 8.47 12.09 -12.54
N GLY A 25 7.30 12.08 -11.89
CA GLY A 25 6.05 11.60 -12.44
C GLY A 25 5.76 10.12 -12.16
N GLU A 26 6.76 9.30 -11.82
CA GLU A 26 6.53 7.90 -11.45
C GLU A 26 5.77 7.78 -10.13
N LYS A 27 5.00 6.70 -10.03
CA LYS A 27 4.21 6.36 -8.84
C LYS A 27 4.95 5.31 -8.02
N ALA A 28 4.87 5.45 -6.71
CA ALA A 28 5.45 4.53 -5.72
C ALA A 28 4.51 4.40 -4.54
N VAL A 29 4.70 3.40 -3.71
CA VAL A 29 3.93 3.21 -2.47
C VAL A 29 4.80 3.56 -1.28
N TYR A 30 4.30 4.47 -0.44
CA TYR A 30 4.90 4.79 0.85
C TYR A 30 4.20 4.00 1.97
N PRO A 31 4.94 3.25 2.82
CA PRO A 31 4.35 2.46 3.90
C PRO A 31 3.45 3.30 4.81
N GLY A 32 2.25 2.82 5.06
CA GLY A 32 1.28 3.49 5.92
C GLY A 32 0.61 4.74 5.34
N LEU A 33 1.02 5.24 4.17
CA LEU A 33 0.34 6.31 3.45
C LEU A 33 -0.29 5.85 2.14
N GLY A 34 0.27 4.82 1.49
CA GLY A 34 -0.23 4.28 0.24
C GLY A 34 0.44 4.89 -0.99
N PRO A 35 -0.25 4.86 -2.14
CA PRO A 35 0.26 5.38 -3.40
C PRO A 35 0.61 6.86 -3.35
N CYS A 36 1.78 7.19 -3.89
CA CYS A 36 2.30 8.54 -4.04
C CYS A 36 2.87 8.72 -5.44
N ARG A 37 2.93 9.95 -5.91
CA ARG A 37 3.62 10.32 -7.16
C ARG A 37 4.86 11.13 -6.82
N LEU A 38 5.98 10.84 -7.48
CA LEU A 38 7.18 11.68 -7.38
C LEU A 38 6.97 13.00 -8.12
N GLY A 39 6.85 14.08 -7.38
CA GLY A 39 6.69 15.44 -7.91
C GLY A 39 8.00 16.06 -8.36
N SER A 40 9.05 15.97 -7.52
CA SER A 40 10.39 16.51 -7.80
C SER A 40 11.48 15.74 -7.06
N ILE A 41 12.71 15.94 -7.49
CA ILE A 41 13.92 15.52 -6.77
C ILE A 41 14.64 16.79 -6.38
N GLU A 42 14.81 17.02 -5.07
CA GLU A 42 15.36 18.26 -4.55
C GLU A 42 16.67 18.01 -3.82
N GLN A 43 17.59 18.95 -4.02
CA GLN A 43 18.84 18.99 -3.28
C GLN A 43 18.70 19.95 -2.08
N ARG A 44 18.96 19.48 -0.88
CA ARG A 44 18.90 20.29 0.35
C ARG A 44 20.17 20.11 1.15
N VAL A 45 20.58 21.16 1.86
CA VAL A 45 21.72 21.09 2.79
C VAL A 45 21.17 20.74 4.17
N VAL A 46 21.62 19.61 4.71
CA VAL A 46 21.24 19.12 6.04
C VAL A 46 22.54 18.84 6.82
N ASN A 47 22.77 19.52 7.93
CA ASN A 47 23.98 19.38 8.74
C ASN A 47 25.26 19.49 7.88
N GLU A 48 25.38 20.57 7.10
CA GLU A 48 26.51 20.87 6.21
C GLU A 48 26.78 19.85 5.11
N ARG A 49 25.86 18.90 4.89
CA ARG A 49 25.93 17.90 3.82
C ARG A 49 24.82 18.13 2.82
N THR A 50 25.14 17.97 1.57
CA THR A 50 24.18 17.97 0.48
C THR A 50 23.47 16.62 0.42
N VAL A 51 22.15 16.61 0.57
CA VAL A 51 21.30 15.41 0.53
C VAL A 51 20.23 15.59 -0.54
N MET A 52 20.02 14.55 -1.35
CA MET A 52 18.94 14.50 -2.33
C MET A 52 17.67 13.97 -1.67
N PHE A 53 16.54 14.62 -1.95
CA PHE A 53 15.22 14.26 -1.44
C PHE A 53 14.26 13.96 -2.57
N TYR A 54 13.46 12.90 -2.41
CA TYR A 54 12.23 12.72 -3.15
C TYR A 54 11.13 13.57 -2.52
N HIS A 55 10.47 14.40 -3.33
CA HIS A 55 9.23 15.06 -2.99
C HIS A 55 8.08 14.18 -3.49
N LEU A 56 7.39 13.51 -2.58
CA LEU A 56 6.29 12.61 -2.87
C LEU A 56 4.96 13.29 -2.56
N ILE A 57 4.01 13.18 -3.48
CA ILE A 57 2.64 13.70 -3.38
C ILE A 57 1.72 12.50 -3.20
N VAL A 58 1.00 12.46 -2.09
CA VAL A 58 0.06 11.37 -1.77
C VAL A 58 -1.14 11.42 -2.73
N LEU A 59 -1.53 10.26 -3.27
CA LEU A 59 -2.61 10.14 -4.25
C LEU A 59 -3.98 9.84 -3.62
N ASP A 60 -4.08 9.80 -2.28
CA ASP A 60 -5.34 9.62 -1.56
C ASP A 60 -6.09 10.96 -1.49
N ASP A 61 -7.28 11.03 -2.12
CA ASP A 61 -8.10 12.26 -2.19
C ASP A 61 -8.53 12.78 -0.81
N ASP A 62 -8.74 11.86 0.15
CA ASP A 62 -9.12 12.22 1.52
C ASP A 62 -7.94 12.72 2.36
N ARG A 63 -6.71 12.55 1.87
CA ARG A 63 -5.47 12.87 2.59
C ARG A 63 -4.44 13.50 1.68
N ALA A 64 -4.81 14.59 1.04
CA ALA A 64 -3.84 15.39 0.30
C ALA A 64 -2.65 15.71 1.23
N GLY A 65 -1.47 15.29 0.84
CA GLY A 65 -0.26 15.50 1.63
C GLY A 65 0.98 15.36 0.77
N GLU A 66 2.03 16.03 1.21
CA GLU A 66 3.34 15.99 0.58
C GLU A 66 4.36 15.55 1.62
N LEU A 67 5.34 14.80 1.20
CA LEU A 67 6.44 14.39 2.08
C LEU A 67 7.76 14.44 1.35
N PHE A 68 8.81 14.74 2.10
CA PHE A 68 10.19 14.76 1.63
C PHE A 68 10.96 13.66 2.31
N ILE A 69 11.54 12.74 1.54
CA ILE A 69 12.35 11.65 2.07
C ILE A 69 13.73 11.66 1.42
N PRO A 70 14.81 11.44 2.19
CA PRO A 70 16.13 11.27 1.58
C PRO A 70 16.12 10.10 0.59
N VAL A 71 16.64 10.31 -0.61
CA VAL A 71 16.70 9.29 -1.67
C VAL A 71 17.38 8.02 -1.18
N GLU A 72 18.49 8.16 -0.47
CA GLU A 72 19.28 7.06 0.10
C GLU A 72 18.53 6.22 1.16
N LYS A 73 17.47 6.78 1.77
CA LYS A 73 16.66 6.11 2.80
C LYS A 73 15.34 5.55 2.28
N ALA A 74 14.95 5.85 1.04
CA ALA A 74 13.67 5.47 0.50
C ALA A 74 13.40 3.96 0.59
N GLU A 75 14.37 3.14 0.19
CA GLU A 75 14.29 1.68 0.27
C GLU A 75 14.26 1.17 1.73
N ALA A 76 15.11 1.73 2.59
CA ALA A 76 15.14 1.35 4.01
C ALA A 76 13.85 1.72 4.75
N ILE A 77 13.15 2.76 4.32
CA ILE A 77 11.81 3.14 4.80
C ILE A 77 10.75 2.15 4.31
N GLY A 78 11.02 1.41 3.23
CA GLY A 78 10.09 0.48 2.61
C GLY A 78 9.28 1.08 1.45
N VAL A 79 9.74 2.20 0.88
CA VAL A 79 9.15 2.73 -0.36
C VAL A 79 9.40 1.72 -1.48
N ARG A 80 8.36 1.39 -2.23
CA ARG A 80 8.42 0.42 -3.32
C ARG A 80 7.71 0.92 -4.57
N SER A 81 7.99 0.29 -5.69
CA SER A 81 7.18 0.47 -6.90
C SER A 81 5.74 0.02 -6.66
N MET A 82 4.80 0.54 -7.45
CA MET A 82 3.43 0.03 -7.50
C MET A 82 3.43 -1.45 -7.87
N MET A 83 2.37 -2.19 -7.45
CA MET A 83 2.18 -3.55 -7.95
C MET A 83 1.97 -3.55 -9.48
N GLU A 84 2.25 -4.66 -10.12
CA GLU A 84 1.90 -4.84 -11.53
C GLU A 84 0.41 -5.22 -11.68
N THR A 85 -0.22 -4.78 -12.78
CA THR A 85 -1.60 -5.16 -13.10
C THR A 85 -1.79 -6.69 -13.13
N SER A 86 -0.76 -7.42 -13.52
CA SER A 86 -0.72 -8.89 -13.53
C SER A 86 -0.87 -9.53 -12.14
N GLU A 87 -0.56 -8.79 -11.06
CA GLU A 87 -0.65 -9.27 -9.68
C GLU A 87 -2.05 -9.13 -9.08
N ILE A 88 -2.91 -8.29 -9.66
CA ILE A 88 -4.27 -8.01 -9.14
C ILE A 88 -5.12 -9.28 -9.00
N PRO A 89 -5.19 -10.20 -9.99
CA PRO A 89 -5.95 -11.43 -9.81
C PRO A 89 -5.45 -12.28 -8.62
N ARG A 90 -4.14 -12.29 -8.38
CA ARG A 90 -3.54 -12.98 -7.23
C ARG A 90 -3.89 -12.29 -5.91
N LEU A 91 -3.91 -10.97 -5.88
CA LEU A 91 -4.31 -10.18 -4.71
C LEU A 91 -5.79 -10.42 -4.37
N LEU A 92 -6.69 -10.37 -5.37
CA LEU A 92 -8.11 -10.67 -5.19
C LEU A 92 -8.35 -12.12 -4.75
N ALA A 93 -7.58 -13.07 -5.28
CA ALA A 93 -7.62 -14.47 -4.82
C ALA A 93 -7.10 -14.60 -3.37
N HIS A 94 -6.13 -13.77 -2.96
CA HIS A 94 -5.64 -13.72 -1.58
C HIS A 94 -6.71 -13.21 -0.62
N LEU A 95 -7.47 -12.17 -0.99
CA LEU A 95 -8.60 -11.67 -0.21
C LEU A 95 -9.70 -12.73 0.03
N LYS A 96 -9.81 -13.74 -0.81
CA LYS A 96 -10.77 -14.86 -0.64
C LYS A 96 -10.34 -15.88 0.41
N LYS A 97 -9.10 -15.82 0.91
CA LYS A 97 -8.61 -16.74 1.94
C LYS A 97 -9.07 -16.28 3.31
N THR A 98 -9.50 -17.23 4.14
CA THR A 98 -9.84 -16.95 5.54
C THR A 98 -8.58 -16.66 6.33
N VAL A 99 -8.53 -15.51 6.97
CA VAL A 99 -7.44 -15.10 7.88
C VAL A 99 -7.96 -15.13 9.29
N LYS A 100 -7.58 -16.13 10.10
CA LYS A 100 -8.00 -16.20 11.51
C LYS A 100 -7.30 -15.07 12.28
N SER A 101 -8.08 -14.09 12.71
CA SER A 101 -7.62 -13.08 13.65
C SER A 101 -7.67 -13.65 15.08
N ALA A 102 -6.52 -14.12 15.58
CA ALA A 102 -6.40 -14.66 16.94
C ALA A 102 -5.94 -13.58 17.94
N GLY A 103 -6.22 -13.80 19.21
CA GLY A 103 -5.67 -13.00 20.30
C GLY A 103 -6.51 -11.81 20.75
N THR A 104 -5.94 -11.02 21.66
CA THR A 104 -6.56 -9.82 22.24
C THR A 104 -6.56 -8.65 21.23
N TRP A 105 -7.41 -7.64 21.47
CA TRP A 105 -7.42 -6.43 20.64
C TRP A 105 -6.05 -5.70 20.57
N LYS A 106 -5.26 -5.76 21.67
CA LYS A 106 -3.91 -5.17 21.72
C LYS A 106 -2.95 -5.91 20.80
N GLN A 107 -3.01 -7.24 20.80
CA GLN A 107 -2.16 -8.07 19.92
C GLN A 107 -2.51 -7.83 18.46
N ARG A 108 -3.81 -7.79 18.10
CA ARG A 108 -4.25 -7.46 16.73
C ARG A 108 -3.83 -6.07 16.30
N ALA A 109 -3.93 -5.06 17.17
CA ALA A 109 -3.50 -3.70 16.86
C ALA A 109 -2.00 -3.63 16.54
N LEU A 110 -1.17 -4.34 17.31
CA LEU A 110 0.28 -4.41 17.07
C LEU A 110 0.61 -5.14 15.76
N GLU A 111 -0.08 -6.24 15.49
CA GLU A 111 0.09 -7.02 14.26
C GLU A 111 -0.33 -6.20 13.03
N ASN A 112 -1.51 -5.59 13.05
CA ASN A 112 -1.98 -4.70 12.00
C ASN A 112 -1.01 -3.54 11.75
N LEU A 113 -0.40 -2.97 12.80
CA LEU A 113 0.61 -1.93 12.64
C LEU A 113 1.85 -2.45 11.89
N LYS A 114 2.30 -3.67 12.17
CA LYS A 114 3.42 -4.30 11.45
C LYS A 114 3.06 -4.51 9.97
N LEU A 115 1.87 -5.05 9.69
CA LEU A 115 1.39 -5.26 8.33
C LEU A 115 1.24 -3.94 7.57
N PHE A 116 0.77 -2.87 8.19
CA PHE A 116 0.74 -1.53 7.57
C PHE A 116 2.13 -1.01 7.19
N ASN A 117 3.10 -1.22 8.07
CA ASN A 117 4.46 -0.73 7.89
C ASN A 117 5.29 -1.57 6.91
N SER A 118 4.84 -2.77 6.55
CA SER A 118 5.50 -3.58 5.51
C SER A 118 5.40 -2.95 4.13
N GLY A 119 4.33 -2.17 3.88
CA GLY A 119 4.03 -1.61 2.56
C GLY A 119 3.53 -2.64 1.53
N SER A 120 3.40 -3.92 1.90
CA SER A 120 2.93 -4.99 1.02
C SER A 120 1.43 -4.87 0.74
N PRO A 121 0.96 -4.98 -0.52
CA PRO A 121 -0.47 -5.00 -0.83
C PRO A 121 -1.15 -6.28 -0.28
N PHE A 122 -0.43 -7.39 -0.16
CA PHE A 122 -0.94 -8.64 0.41
C PHE A 122 -1.16 -8.52 1.92
N ASP A 123 -0.25 -7.82 2.63
CA ASP A 123 -0.41 -7.56 4.05
C ASP A 123 -1.58 -6.61 4.33
N LEU A 124 -1.80 -5.61 3.47
CA LEU A 124 -3.01 -4.78 3.53
C LEU A 124 -4.27 -5.61 3.27
N ALA A 125 -4.22 -6.57 2.34
CA ALA A 125 -5.33 -7.49 2.08
C ALA A 125 -5.62 -8.37 3.30
N ASP A 126 -4.60 -8.84 4.03
CA ASP A 126 -4.77 -9.60 5.28
C ASP A 126 -5.48 -8.77 6.36
N ILE A 127 -5.12 -7.49 6.51
CA ILE A 127 -5.83 -6.57 7.41
C ILE A 127 -7.30 -6.43 7.00
N VAL A 128 -7.57 -6.17 5.71
CA VAL A 128 -8.93 -5.99 5.20
C VAL A 128 -9.75 -7.27 5.40
N ALA A 129 -9.19 -8.43 5.08
CA ALA A 129 -9.82 -9.72 5.22
C ALA A 129 -10.14 -10.03 6.68
N SER A 130 -9.15 -10.00 7.57
CA SER A 130 -9.29 -10.37 8.98
C SER A 130 -10.25 -9.45 9.75
N LEU A 131 -10.20 -8.12 9.49
CA LEU A 131 -11.12 -7.18 10.13
C LEU A 131 -12.52 -7.23 9.55
N THR A 132 -12.69 -7.64 8.29
CA THR A 132 -14.02 -7.89 7.71
C THR A 132 -14.67 -9.12 8.36
N ASP A 133 -13.94 -10.22 8.54
CA ASP A 133 -14.43 -11.40 9.24
C ASP A 133 -14.79 -11.07 10.70
N LEU A 134 -13.91 -10.33 11.37
CA LEU A 134 -14.16 -9.90 12.73
C LEU A 134 -15.44 -9.05 12.85
N ARG A 135 -15.70 -8.16 11.86
CA ARG A 135 -16.92 -7.34 11.78
C ARG A 135 -18.19 -8.19 11.59
N CYS A 136 -18.08 -9.34 10.91
CA CYS A 136 -19.20 -10.28 10.81
C CYS A 136 -19.47 -11.00 12.13
N ALA A 137 -18.42 -11.33 12.91
CA ALA A 137 -18.55 -12.04 14.16
C ALA A 137 -18.93 -11.14 15.37
N ARG A 138 -18.52 -9.87 15.33
CA ARG A 138 -18.79 -8.87 16.40
C ARG A 138 -18.60 -7.44 15.90
N SER A 139 -19.08 -6.45 16.66
CA SER A 139 -18.80 -5.04 16.41
C SER A 139 -17.28 -4.75 16.53
N LEU A 140 -16.74 -4.01 15.56
CA LEU A 140 -15.37 -3.51 15.62
C LEU A 140 -15.25 -2.35 16.60
N THR A 141 -14.12 -2.24 17.28
CA THR A 141 -13.75 -1.01 17.98
C THR A 141 -13.52 0.13 16.98
N GLN A 142 -13.57 1.38 17.46
CA GLN A 142 -13.30 2.55 16.59
C GLN A 142 -11.92 2.48 15.93
N GLY A 143 -10.91 1.96 16.66
CA GLY A 143 -9.56 1.77 16.11
C GLY A 143 -9.54 0.72 15.00
N GLU A 144 -10.20 -0.44 15.21
CA GLU A 144 -10.30 -1.50 14.20
C GLU A 144 -11.05 -1.01 12.95
N SER A 145 -12.16 -0.27 13.12
CA SER A 145 -12.90 0.31 11.99
C SER A 145 -12.03 1.26 11.16
N ARG A 146 -11.32 2.19 11.81
CA ARG A 146 -10.40 3.11 11.13
C ARG A 146 -9.26 2.37 10.40
N THR A 147 -8.76 1.30 11.01
CA THR A 147 -7.70 0.47 10.42
C THR A 147 -8.21 -0.23 9.17
N LEU A 148 -9.41 -0.83 9.22
CA LEU A 148 -10.05 -1.48 8.07
C LEU A 148 -10.28 -0.49 6.92
N GLU A 149 -10.88 0.67 7.22
CA GLU A 149 -11.15 1.71 6.23
C GLU A 149 -9.86 2.21 5.56
N LYS A 150 -8.82 2.44 6.36
CA LYS A 150 -7.54 2.91 5.86
C LYS A 150 -6.87 1.87 4.95
N ALA A 151 -6.79 0.59 5.38
CA ALA A 151 -6.20 -0.48 4.59
C ALA A 151 -6.96 -0.66 3.27
N ARG A 152 -8.29 -0.67 3.31
CA ARG A 152 -9.14 -0.82 2.13
C ARG A 152 -8.92 0.34 1.14
N ARG A 153 -8.90 1.60 1.61
CA ARG A 153 -8.64 2.75 0.74
C ARG A 153 -7.27 2.68 0.07
N MET A 154 -6.24 2.27 0.80
CA MET A 154 -4.89 2.14 0.23
C MET A 154 -4.86 1.09 -0.89
N LEU A 155 -5.53 -0.06 -0.71
CA LEU A 155 -5.65 -1.08 -1.76
C LEU A 155 -6.45 -0.57 -2.95
N VAL A 156 -7.60 0.04 -2.72
CA VAL A 156 -8.44 0.65 -3.77
C VAL A 156 -7.65 1.66 -4.58
N CYS A 157 -6.93 2.55 -3.90
CA CYS A 157 -6.09 3.54 -4.56
C CYS A 157 -5.02 2.87 -5.42
N GLU A 158 -4.29 1.87 -4.90
CA GLU A 158 -3.23 1.20 -5.65
C GLU A 158 -3.79 0.43 -6.86
N ILE A 159 -4.89 -0.30 -6.70
CA ILE A 159 -5.56 -1.01 -7.82
C ILE A 159 -5.99 0.00 -8.89
N SER A 160 -6.72 1.05 -8.51
CA SER A 160 -7.19 2.10 -9.42
C SER A 160 -6.04 2.75 -10.19
N GLU A 161 -4.92 3.08 -9.50
CA GLU A 161 -3.77 3.73 -10.11
C GLU A 161 -2.99 2.84 -11.10
N VAL A 162 -3.02 1.50 -10.94
CA VAL A 162 -2.33 0.58 -11.86
C VAL A 162 -3.22 0.07 -12.98
N THR A 163 -4.55 0.01 -12.77
CA THR A 163 -5.51 -0.41 -13.83
C THR A 163 -6.00 0.76 -14.67
N GLY A 164 -6.00 1.96 -14.11
CA GLY A 164 -6.65 3.14 -14.69
C GLY A 164 -8.18 3.13 -14.52
N GLU A 165 -8.74 2.20 -13.74
CA GLU A 165 -10.17 2.16 -13.42
C GLU A 165 -10.52 3.20 -12.34
N GLU A 166 -11.80 3.53 -12.25
CA GLU A 166 -12.31 4.36 -11.17
C GLU A 166 -12.19 3.65 -9.81
N ARG A 167 -11.98 4.41 -8.74
CA ARG A 167 -11.88 3.86 -7.38
C ARG A 167 -13.10 3.06 -6.95
N ALA A 168 -14.28 3.44 -7.41
CA ALA A 168 -15.51 2.71 -7.13
C ALA A 168 -15.48 1.28 -7.73
N ALA A 169 -14.96 1.11 -8.95
CA ALA A 169 -14.80 -0.20 -9.57
C ALA A 169 -13.77 -1.07 -8.83
N ALA A 170 -12.62 -0.47 -8.47
CA ALA A 170 -11.60 -1.15 -7.67
C ALA A 170 -12.14 -1.59 -6.29
N ASP A 171 -12.95 -0.76 -5.64
CA ASP A 171 -13.60 -1.09 -4.35
C ASP A 171 -14.63 -2.21 -4.51
N GLU A 172 -15.38 -2.23 -5.61
CA GLU A 172 -16.32 -3.30 -5.92
C GLU A 172 -15.61 -4.64 -6.12
N HIS A 173 -14.48 -4.68 -6.83
CA HIS A 173 -13.67 -5.91 -6.98
C HIS A 173 -13.24 -6.48 -5.63
N ILE A 174 -12.78 -5.62 -4.70
CA ILE A 174 -12.44 -6.03 -3.33
C ILE A 174 -13.69 -6.56 -2.60
N GLY A 175 -14.81 -5.85 -2.71
CA GLY A 175 -16.09 -6.24 -2.10
C GLY A 175 -16.56 -7.62 -2.56
N GLN A 176 -16.54 -7.87 -3.88
CA GLN A 176 -16.90 -9.16 -4.48
C GLN A 176 -15.97 -10.29 -4.01
N ALA A 177 -14.64 -10.02 -3.93
CA ALA A 177 -13.68 -11.00 -3.43
C ALA A 177 -13.95 -11.37 -1.96
N LEU A 178 -14.32 -10.39 -1.14
CA LEU A 178 -14.67 -10.62 0.26
C LEU A 178 -16.02 -11.34 0.43
N ALA A 179 -17.02 -11.06 -0.41
CA ALA A 179 -18.32 -11.73 -0.37
C ALA A 179 -18.20 -13.24 -0.66
N GLN A 180 -17.37 -13.63 -1.64
CA GLN A 180 -17.15 -15.04 -2.00
C GLN A 180 -16.51 -15.89 -0.89
N ARG A 181 -16.02 -15.28 0.19
CA ARG A 181 -15.52 -16.01 1.38
C ARG A 181 -16.67 -16.57 2.22
N LYS A 182 -17.73 -15.78 2.41
CA LYS A 182 -18.90 -16.18 3.21
C LYS A 182 -19.58 -17.40 2.64
N ASP A 183 -19.77 -17.41 1.31
CA ASP A 183 -20.39 -18.53 0.61
C ASP A 183 -19.61 -19.84 0.79
N ARG A 184 -18.30 -19.75 0.98
CA ARG A 184 -17.43 -20.92 1.16
C ARG A 184 -17.45 -21.45 2.60
N GLU A 185 -17.55 -20.59 3.61
CA GLU A 185 -17.68 -21.01 5.02
C GLU A 185 -19.03 -21.69 5.28
N GLU A 186 -20.11 -21.22 4.67
CA GLU A 186 -21.43 -21.84 4.77
C GLU A 186 -21.48 -23.23 4.11
N LEU A 187 -20.65 -23.47 3.06
CA LEU A 187 -20.55 -24.78 2.39
C LEU A 187 -19.63 -25.77 3.12
N ASP A 188 -18.69 -25.29 3.90
CA ASP A 188 -17.74 -26.11 4.67
C ASP A 188 -18.23 -26.42 6.10
N GLU A 189 -19.34 -25.86 6.59
CA GLU A 189 -19.96 -26.29 7.84
C GLU A 189 -20.59 -27.66 7.65
N PRO A 190 -20.09 -28.75 8.33
CA PRO A 190 -20.73 -30.05 8.27
C PRO A 190 -22.14 -29.91 8.84
N ALA A 191 -23.15 -30.26 8.04
CA ALA A 191 -24.53 -30.38 8.47
C ALA A 191 -24.54 -31.21 9.76
N VAL A 192 -24.72 -30.56 10.90
CA VAL A 192 -24.96 -31.25 12.19
C VAL A 192 -26.32 -31.87 12.06
N LEU A 193 -26.34 -33.14 11.60
CA LEU A 193 -27.50 -34.00 11.64
C LEU A 193 -27.92 -34.12 13.10
N GLY A 194 -28.99 -33.39 13.45
CA GLY A 194 -29.68 -33.57 14.68
C GLY A 194 -30.21 -34.99 14.78
N SER A 195 -29.83 -35.70 15.82
CA SER A 195 -30.45 -36.95 16.29
C SER A 195 -31.30 -36.63 17.47
#